data_19fc9313dd77ad6a6cf2fff0d0de6676
#
_entry.id   19fc9313dd77ad6a6cf2fff0d0de6676
#
_cell.length_a   1.000
_cell.length_b   1.000
_cell.length_c   1.000
_cell.angle_alpha   90.00
_cell.angle_beta   90.00
_cell.angle_gamma   90.00
#
_symmetry.space_group_name_H-M   'P 1'
#
loop_
_entity.id
_entity.type
_entity.pdbx_description
1 polymer ?
#
loop_
_entity_poly.entity_id
_entity_poly.type
_entity_poly.pdbx_seq_one_letter_code
_entity_poly.pdbx_strand_id
1 'polypeptide(L)'
;MTKMFSKIWFWLENSRLFTIPMSVFSWLVVFTYAFFHGGNILNGILALIGICCGQLATNLFDDYVDYKVLTKKGTLHKQTKSKCRYITEGKATLNDVFNVVCIYCAIAIAIGFYLFLNTGFPVIIFTILGGIFVLTYAKWSSSGLGELAVGLVFGPILFGGVYWVMTQSFSQDVFLLSIIHVMFTIGLLYTNALLDFDGDQASHKPTLCQKFKNKENALAGFGIIYGIGYGLLIYNVFSGFFSAFYIIALLTTPLAVELINSMSLFNKDKNSIPHKRFWDKPFEHWDEIKNTDIAGFRFRMYQARNLQMYFSIFLSIAIILQYKLWY
;
A
#
# COMPACT_ATOMS: atom_id res chain seq x y z
N MET A 1 28.35 8.87 10.38
CA MET A 1 27.43 7.72 10.42
C MET A 1 28.26 6.45 10.56
N THR A 2 27.96 5.59 11.51
CA THR A 2 28.67 4.31 11.66
C THR A 2 28.38 3.40 10.46
N LYS A 3 29.35 2.56 10.05
CA LYS A 3 29.19 1.57 8.93
C LYS A 3 27.91 0.73 9.05
N MET A 4 27.48 0.46 10.28
CA MET A 4 26.25 -0.30 10.56
C MET A 4 25.00 0.47 10.15
N PHE A 5 24.92 1.77 10.45
CA PHE A 5 23.76 2.61 10.10
C PHE A 5 23.61 2.77 8.58
N SER A 6 24.72 2.94 7.86
CA SER A 6 24.69 3.00 6.39
C SER A 6 24.23 1.70 5.73
N LYS A 7 24.56 0.54 6.34
CA LYS A 7 24.10 -0.77 5.85
C LYS A 7 22.62 -0.99 6.11
N ILE A 8 22.10 -0.60 7.27
CA ILE A 8 20.66 -0.65 7.58
C ILE A 8 19.88 0.24 6.62
N TRP A 9 20.34 1.48 6.42
CA TRP A 9 19.70 2.42 5.52
C TRP A 9 19.68 1.92 4.08
N PHE A 10 20.78 1.35 3.60
CA PHE A 10 20.85 0.71 2.28
C PHE A 10 19.75 -0.34 2.09
N TRP A 11 19.53 -1.21 3.07
CA TRP A 11 18.49 -2.25 2.97
C TRP A 11 17.10 -1.68 3.06
N LEU A 12 16.84 -0.69 3.89
CA LEU A 12 15.55 -0.01 3.97
C LEU A 12 15.17 0.67 2.65
N GLU A 13 16.10 1.39 2.02
CA GLU A 13 15.87 2.00 0.70
C GLU A 13 15.56 0.96 -0.38
N ASN A 14 16.36 -0.10 -0.46
CA ASN A 14 16.18 -1.14 -1.47
C ASN A 14 14.96 -2.05 -1.19
N SER A 15 14.47 -2.10 0.06
CA SER A 15 13.18 -2.71 0.41
C SER A 15 11.98 -1.84 0.05
N ARG A 16 12.17 -0.73 -0.66
CA ARG A 16 11.12 0.22 -1.05
C ARG A 16 10.44 0.85 0.16
N LEU A 17 11.24 1.41 1.09
CA LEU A 17 10.76 2.10 2.30
C LEU A 17 9.64 3.12 1.99
N PHE A 18 9.67 3.74 0.81
CA PHE A 18 8.65 4.70 0.37
C PHE A 18 7.24 4.10 0.23
N THR A 19 7.09 2.77 0.28
CA THR A 19 5.78 2.09 0.26
C THR A 19 5.19 1.89 1.67
N ILE A 20 5.98 2.04 2.73
CA ILE A 20 5.55 1.85 4.12
C ILE A 20 4.37 2.76 4.52
N PRO A 21 4.23 4.00 4.03
CA PRO A 21 3.04 4.81 4.31
C PRO A 21 1.72 4.08 4.05
N MET A 22 1.67 3.18 3.06
CA MET A 22 0.48 2.37 2.78
C MET A 22 0.08 1.49 3.97
N SER A 23 1.04 0.81 4.62
CA SER A 23 0.80 0.04 5.85
C SER A 23 0.44 0.92 7.03
N VAL A 24 1.20 2.00 7.23
CA VAL A 24 1.03 2.90 8.38
C VAL A 24 -0.35 3.55 8.37
N PHE A 25 -0.81 4.04 7.24
CA PHE A 25 -2.10 4.70 7.14
C PHE A 25 -3.28 3.73 7.15
N SER A 26 -3.13 2.51 6.62
CA SER A 26 -4.13 1.45 6.81
C SER A 26 -4.24 1.06 8.29
N TRP A 27 -3.11 0.83 8.93
CA TRP A 27 -3.03 0.53 10.36
C TRP A 27 -3.61 1.67 11.22
N LEU A 28 -3.32 2.93 10.91
CA LEU A 28 -3.77 4.10 11.67
C LEU A 28 -5.29 4.11 11.84
N VAL A 29 -6.06 3.80 10.81
CA VAL A 29 -7.52 3.78 10.85
C VAL A 29 -8.01 2.73 11.85
N VAL A 30 -7.57 1.49 11.69
CA VAL A 30 -8.03 0.40 12.55
C VAL A 30 -7.47 0.52 13.98
N PHE A 31 -6.24 1.00 14.14
CA PHE A 31 -5.66 1.29 15.46
C PHE A 31 -6.46 2.34 16.21
N THR A 32 -6.84 3.44 15.55
CA THR A 32 -7.66 4.50 16.14
C THR A 32 -9.01 3.92 16.58
N TYR A 33 -9.67 3.12 15.73
CA TYR A 33 -10.93 2.49 16.07
C TYR A 33 -10.79 1.53 17.27
N ALA A 34 -9.78 0.66 17.24
CA ALA A 34 -9.51 -0.28 18.33
C ALA A 34 -9.16 0.42 19.64
N PHE A 35 -8.43 1.53 19.60
CA PHE A 35 -8.07 2.33 20.76
C PHE A 35 -9.31 2.79 21.54
N PHE A 36 -10.31 3.30 20.86
CA PHE A 36 -11.55 3.73 21.48
C PHE A 36 -12.46 2.58 21.98
N HIS A 37 -12.16 1.34 21.54
CA HIS A 37 -12.80 0.12 22.05
C HIS A 37 -11.97 -0.56 23.17
N GLY A 38 -11.10 0.16 23.85
CA GLY A 38 -10.28 -0.36 24.94
C GLY A 38 -9.13 -1.27 24.50
N GLY A 39 -8.73 -1.16 23.22
CA GLY A 39 -7.68 -1.98 22.64
C GLY A 39 -6.30 -1.77 23.28
N ASN A 40 -5.51 -2.84 23.37
CA ASN A 40 -4.14 -2.80 23.88
C ASN A 40 -3.20 -2.09 22.91
N ILE A 41 -2.69 -0.92 23.30
CA ILE A 41 -1.81 -0.07 22.50
C ILE A 41 -0.51 -0.78 22.11
N LEU A 42 0.11 -1.51 23.06
CA LEU A 42 1.37 -2.20 22.80
C LEU A 42 1.21 -3.27 21.71
N ASN A 43 0.14 -4.05 21.77
CA ASN A 43 -0.17 -5.05 20.75
C ASN A 43 -0.38 -4.39 19.38
N GLY A 44 -1.08 -3.25 19.34
CA GLY A 44 -1.28 -2.49 18.12
C GLY A 44 0.02 -1.98 17.49
N ILE A 45 0.96 -1.48 18.30
CA ILE A 45 2.30 -1.02 17.85
C ILE A 45 3.13 -2.21 17.36
N LEU A 46 3.14 -3.32 18.09
CA LEU A 46 3.84 -4.53 17.67
C LEU A 46 3.29 -5.06 16.35
N ALA A 47 1.96 -5.06 16.19
CA ALA A 47 1.34 -5.43 14.91
C ALA A 47 1.82 -4.54 13.75
N LEU A 48 1.93 -3.22 13.93
CA LEU A 48 2.48 -2.33 12.92
C LEU A 48 3.90 -2.72 12.52
N ILE A 49 4.77 -2.97 13.51
CA ILE A 49 6.17 -3.37 13.24
C ILE A 49 6.20 -4.68 12.44
N GLY A 50 5.39 -5.67 12.83
CA GLY A 50 5.29 -6.95 12.13
C GLY A 50 4.79 -6.78 10.69
N ILE A 51 3.76 -5.95 10.47
CA ILE A 51 3.21 -5.64 9.14
C ILE A 51 4.27 -4.96 8.26
N CYS A 52 4.98 -3.96 8.80
CA CYS A 52 6.05 -3.27 8.07
C CYS A 52 7.18 -4.23 7.68
N CYS A 53 7.61 -5.10 8.59
CA CYS A 53 8.60 -6.13 8.28
C CYS A 53 8.11 -7.09 7.19
N GLY A 54 6.85 -7.54 7.26
CA GLY A 54 6.24 -8.37 6.22
C GLY A 54 6.20 -7.68 4.85
N GLN A 55 5.86 -6.39 4.81
CA GLN A 55 5.85 -5.61 3.56
C GLN A 55 7.26 -5.45 2.97
N LEU A 56 8.25 -5.11 3.80
CA LEU A 56 9.64 -4.98 3.35
C LEU A 56 10.20 -6.31 2.86
N ALA A 57 9.87 -7.41 3.56
CA ALA A 57 10.23 -8.77 3.11
C ALA A 57 9.62 -9.09 1.74
N THR A 58 8.35 -8.78 1.54
CA THR A 58 7.65 -9.02 0.26
C THR A 58 8.32 -8.26 -0.88
N ASN A 59 8.66 -7.00 -0.68
CA ASN A 59 9.30 -6.16 -1.69
C ASN A 59 10.67 -6.70 -2.11
N LEU A 60 11.49 -7.14 -1.15
CA LEU A 60 12.80 -7.74 -1.46
C LEU A 60 12.66 -9.14 -2.08
N PHE A 61 11.67 -9.92 -1.66
CA PHE A 61 11.43 -11.25 -2.23
C PHE A 61 10.91 -11.15 -3.66
N ASP A 62 10.10 -10.14 -3.99
CA ASP A 62 9.70 -9.81 -5.36
C ASP A 62 10.93 -9.53 -6.24
N ASP A 63 11.86 -8.70 -5.77
CA ASP A 63 13.12 -8.42 -6.48
C ASP A 63 13.99 -9.69 -6.65
N TYR A 64 14.04 -10.55 -5.63
CA TYR A 64 14.77 -11.82 -5.69
C TYR A 64 14.20 -12.76 -6.76
N VAL A 65 12.88 -12.90 -6.83
CA VAL A 65 12.20 -13.74 -7.82
C VAL A 65 12.34 -13.13 -9.22
N ASP A 66 12.08 -11.83 -9.37
CA ASP A 66 12.21 -11.11 -10.64
C ASP A 66 13.62 -11.24 -11.21
N TYR A 67 14.66 -11.05 -10.40
CA TYR A 67 16.04 -11.21 -10.85
C TYR A 67 16.31 -12.61 -11.41
N LYS A 68 15.89 -13.66 -10.71
CA LYS A 68 16.05 -15.06 -11.18
C LYS A 68 15.32 -15.32 -12.49
N VAL A 69 14.10 -14.85 -12.62
CA VAL A 69 13.28 -15.03 -13.83
C VAL A 69 13.88 -14.27 -15.01
N LEU A 70 14.28 -13.02 -14.82
CA LEU A 70 14.84 -12.17 -15.88
C LEU A 70 16.20 -12.65 -16.34
N THR A 71 17.04 -13.17 -15.42
CA THR A 71 18.33 -13.77 -15.76
C THR A 71 18.14 -15.01 -16.63
N LYS A 72 17.19 -15.90 -16.27
CA LYS A 72 16.89 -17.10 -17.08
C LYS A 72 16.38 -16.75 -18.48
N LYS A 73 15.59 -15.68 -18.61
CA LYS A 73 15.03 -15.23 -19.90
C LYS A 73 16.01 -14.41 -20.74
N GLY A 74 17.21 -14.06 -20.23
CA GLY A 74 18.15 -13.18 -20.91
C GLY A 74 17.65 -11.73 -21.10
N THR A 75 16.60 -11.34 -20.37
CA THR A 75 15.93 -10.03 -20.52
C THR A 75 16.27 -9.06 -19.40
N LEU A 76 17.19 -9.41 -18.52
CA LEU A 76 17.60 -8.59 -17.37
C LEU A 76 17.96 -7.15 -17.77
N HIS A 77 18.69 -6.97 -18.88
CA HIS A 77 19.11 -5.66 -19.38
C HIS A 77 17.96 -4.73 -19.85
N LYS A 78 16.78 -5.29 -20.14
CA LYS A 78 15.63 -4.51 -20.61
C LYS A 78 14.81 -3.88 -19.47
N GLN A 79 14.90 -4.43 -18.26
CA GLN A 79 14.08 -3.99 -17.10
C GLN A 79 14.88 -3.35 -15.95
N THR A 80 16.22 -3.33 -16.03
CA THR A 80 17.12 -2.89 -14.93
C THR A 80 17.08 -1.42 -14.58
N LYS A 81 16.31 -0.58 -15.28
CA LYS A 81 16.24 0.86 -14.95
C LYS A 81 15.52 1.18 -13.63
N SER A 82 14.70 0.27 -13.08
CA SER A 82 13.93 0.53 -11.86
C SER A 82 13.93 -0.58 -10.82
N LYS A 83 14.06 -1.86 -11.24
CA LYS A 83 14.02 -3.02 -10.34
C LYS A 83 15.38 -3.72 -10.29
N CYS A 84 15.70 -4.31 -9.13
CA CYS A 84 16.92 -5.13 -8.94
C CYS A 84 18.24 -4.39 -9.22
N ARG A 85 18.24 -3.05 -9.31
CA ARG A 85 19.41 -2.27 -9.70
C ARG A 85 20.62 -2.50 -8.80
N TYR A 86 20.40 -2.59 -7.49
CA TYR A 86 21.45 -2.83 -6.50
C TYR A 86 22.09 -4.22 -6.63
N ILE A 87 21.37 -5.21 -7.19
CA ILE A 87 21.92 -6.54 -7.49
C ILE A 87 22.73 -6.48 -8.79
N THR A 88 22.21 -5.86 -9.84
CA THR A 88 22.89 -5.75 -11.15
C THR A 88 24.13 -4.87 -11.10
N GLU A 89 24.18 -3.88 -10.22
CA GLU A 89 25.34 -3.03 -9.96
C GLU A 89 26.38 -3.70 -9.04
N GLY A 90 26.14 -4.93 -8.59
CA GLY A 90 27.07 -5.68 -7.72
C GLY A 90 27.16 -5.13 -6.28
N LYS A 91 26.21 -4.26 -5.85
CA LYS A 91 26.16 -3.71 -4.49
C LYS A 91 25.68 -4.73 -3.46
N ALA A 92 24.93 -5.73 -3.90
CA ALA A 92 24.47 -6.86 -3.08
C ALA A 92 24.35 -8.13 -3.93
N THR A 93 24.54 -9.28 -3.31
CA THR A 93 24.30 -10.59 -3.93
C THR A 93 22.86 -11.07 -3.69
N LEU A 94 22.40 -12.05 -4.48
CA LEU A 94 21.11 -12.70 -4.23
C LEU A 94 21.01 -13.33 -2.83
N ASN A 95 22.13 -13.86 -2.32
CA ASN A 95 22.18 -14.43 -0.98
C ASN A 95 22.01 -13.34 0.10
N ASP A 96 22.59 -12.14 -0.12
CA ASP A 96 22.37 -11.01 0.80
C ASP A 96 20.91 -10.59 0.83
N VAL A 97 20.25 -10.52 -0.34
CA VAL A 97 18.81 -10.22 -0.44
C VAL A 97 17.99 -11.24 0.33
N PHE A 98 18.25 -12.54 0.07
CA PHE A 98 17.53 -13.62 0.75
C PHE A 98 17.73 -13.60 2.27
N ASN A 99 18.96 -13.33 2.74
CA ASN A 99 19.27 -13.22 4.16
C ASN A 99 18.48 -12.08 4.82
N VAL A 100 18.35 -10.94 4.15
CA VAL A 100 17.58 -9.81 4.69
C VAL A 100 16.08 -10.10 4.69
N VAL A 101 15.55 -10.77 3.67
CA VAL A 101 14.16 -11.31 3.67
C VAL A 101 13.95 -12.21 4.88
N CYS A 102 14.87 -13.16 5.14
CA CYS A 102 14.78 -14.04 6.30
C CYS A 102 14.78 -13.26 7.63
N ILE A 103 15.59 -12.20 7.75
CA ILE A 103 15.63 -11.35 8.94
C ILE A 103 14.28 -10.66 9.17
N TYR A 104 13.72 -10.02 8.13
CA TYR A 104 12.41 -9.37 8.24
C TYR A 104 11.30 -10.38 8.57
N CYS A 105 11.31 -11.55 7.93
CA CYS A 105 10.36 -12.62 8.24
C CYS A 105 10.52 -13.12 9.68
N ALA A 106 11.76 -13.30 10.17
CA ALA A 106 12.01 -13.74 11.54
C ALA A 106 11.47 -12.75 12.57
N ILE A 107 11.66 -11.44 12.34
CA ILE A 107 11.10 -10.38 13.20
C ILE A 107 9.57 -10.43 13.18
N ALA A 108 8.96 -10.52 12.00
CA ALA A 108 7.49 -10.59 11.87
C ALA A 108 6.91 -11.84 12.56
N ILE A 109 7.57 -13.00 12.40
CA ILE A 109 7.18 -14.27 13.05
C ILE A 109 7.33 -14.17 14.58
N ALA A 110 8.43 -13.62 15.08
CA ALA A 110 8.65 -13.45 16.51
C ALA A 110 7.57 -12.56 17.15
N ILE A 111 7.22 -11.45 16.48
CA ILE A 111 6.12 -10.57 16.90
C ILE A 111 4.79 -11.31 16.82
N GLY A 112 4.51 -12.01 15.74
CA GLY A 112 3.28 -12.80 15.57
C GLY A 112 3.15 -13.88 16.64
N PHE A 113 4.24 -14.55 17.02
CA PHE A 113 4.26 -15.53 18.10
C PHE A 113 4.01 -14.90 19.48
N TYR A 114 4.63 -13.75 19.77
CA TYR A 114 4.34 -13.00 20.98
C TYR A 114 2.86 -12.59 21.07
N LEU A 115 2.31 -12.05 19.99
CA LEU A 115 0.90 -11.65 19.91
C LEU A 115 -0.03 -12.86 20.06
N PHE A 116 0.33 -14.03 19.47
CA PHE A 116 -0.42 -15.27 19.64
C PHE A 116 -0.49 -15.70 21.11
N LEU A 117 0.62 -15.65 21.84
CA LEU A 117 0.64 -16.00 23.26
C LEU A 117 -0.25 -15.08 24.10
N ASN A 118 -0.41 -13.82 23.70
CA ASN A 118 -1.20 -12.83 24.44
C ASN A 118 -2.67 -12.75 24.00
N THR A 119 -2.99 -13.09 22.75
CA THR A 119 -4.33 -12.83 22.18
C THR A 119 -4.98 -14.05 21.51
N GLY A 120 -4.29 -15.19 21.52
CA GLY A 120 -4.84 -16.49 21.14
C GLY A 120 -4.81 -16.80 19.63
N PHE A 121 -5.49 -17.88 19.27
CA PHE A 121 -5.38 -18.57 17.99
C PHE A 121 -5.68 -17.74 16.72
N PRO A 122 -6.63 -16.78 16.68
CA PRO A 122 -6.91 -16.03 15.45
C PRO A 122 -5.70 -15.30 14.86
N VAL A 123 -4.72 -14.93 15.70
CA VAL A 123 -3.47 -14.32 15.21
C VAL A 123 -2.72 -15.23 14.23
N ILE A 124 -2.72 -16.52 14.49
CA ILE A 124 -2.08 -17.52 13.61
C ILE A 124 -2.72 -17.47 12.22
N ILE A 125 -4.06 -17.37 12.16
CA ILE A 125 -4.79 -17.30 10.88
C ILE A 125 -4.33 -16.07 10.10
N PHE A 126 -4.33 -14.88 10.72
CA PHE A 126 -3.90 -13.65 10.05
C PHE A 126 -2.42 -13.69 9.64
N THR A 127 -1.55 -14.28 10.48
CA THR A 127 -0.13 -14.43 10.18
C THR A 127 0.11 -15.40 9.02
N ILE A 128 -0.62 -16.52 8.98
CA ILE A 128 -0.54 -17.48 7.87
C ILE A 128 -1.05 -16.84 6.58
N LEU A 129 -2.19 -16.14 6.60
CA LEU A 129 -2.73 -15.46 5.43
C LEU A 129 -1.75 -14.40 4.89
N GLY A 130 -1.15 -13.59 5.78
CA GLY A 130 -0.11 -12.64 5.42
C GLY A 130 1.14 -13.33 4.86
N GLY A 131 1.59 -14.42 5.47
CA GLY A 131 2.76 -15.20 5.01
C GLY A 131 2.53 -15.85 3.64
N ILE A 132 1.36 -16.43 3.40
CA ILE A 132 0.98 -16.97 2.08
C ILE A 132 1.05 -15.84 1.04
N PHE A 133 0.56 -14.65 1.39
CA PHE A 133 0.63 -13.50 0.49
C PHE A 133 2.09 -13.13 0.15
N VAL A 134 2.98 -13.02 1.14
CA VAL A 134 4.41 -12.75 0.91
C VAL A 134 5.00 -13.72 -0.10
N LEU A 135 4.73 -15.02 0.06
CA LEU A 135 5.30 -16.07 -0.79
C LEU A 135 4.65 -16.16 -2.18
N THR A 136 3.39 -15.76 -2.30
CA THR A 136 2.61 -15.94 -3.54
C THR A 136 2.38 -14.65 -4.33
N TYR A 137 2.77 -13.49 -3.82
CA TYR A 137 2.51 -12.18 -4.43
C TYR A 137 3.02 -12.10 -5.88
N ALA A 138 4.24 -12.57 -6.15
CA ALA A 138 4.79 -12.59 -7.49
C ALA A 138 3.89 -13.35 -8.49
N LYS A 139 3.23 -14.44 -8.04
CA LYS A 139 2.27 -15.20 -8.84
C LYS A 139 0.96 -14.44 -9.06
N TRP A 140 0.43 -13.79 -8.04
CA TRP A 140 -0.77 -12.95 -8.15
C TRP A 140 -0.53 -11.77 -9.10
N SER A 141 0.61 -11.10 -8.94
CA SER A 141 1.03 -10.00 -9.80
C SER A 141 1.16 -10.45 -11.26
N SER A 142 1.79 -11.61 -11.51
CA SER A 142 1.92 -12.16 -12.87
C SER A 142 0.62 -12.69 -13.49
N SER A 143 -0.44 -12.84 -12.69
CA SER A 143 -1.77 -13.26 -13.13
C SER A 143 -2.75 -12.09 -13.33
N GLY A 144 -2.31 -10.83 -13.13
CA GLY A 144 -3.16 -9.64 -13.22
C GLY A 144 -4.14 -9.47 -12.06
N LEU A 145 -3.86 -10.10 -10.93
CA LEU A 145 -4.65 -10.03 -9.70
C LEU A 145 -3.87 -9.38 -8.55
N GLY A 146 -2.70 -8.78 -8.85
CA GLY A 146 -1.82 -8.19 -7.85
C GLY A 146 -2.50 -7.11 -7.02
N GLU A 147 -3.24 -6.20 -7.66
CA GLU A 147 -3.94 -5.10 -7.00
C GLU A 147 -5.04 -5.61 -6.06
N LEU A 148 -5.78 -6.64 -6.47
CA LEU A 148 -6.82 -7.24 -5.62
C LEU A 148 -6.21 -8.02 -4.45
N ALA A 149 -5.12 -8.73 -4.68
CA ALA A 149 -4.42 -9.47 -3.65
C ALA A 149 -3.85 -8.53 -2.57
N VAL A 150 -3.23 -7.41 -2.97
CA VAL A 150 -2.80 -6.36 -2.04
C VAL A 150 -4.01 -5.76 -1.32
N GLY A 151 -5.12 -5.54 -2.02
CA GLY A 151 -6.37 -5.10 -1.43
C GLY A 151 -6.84 -5.99 -0.29
N LEU A 152 -6.83 -7.32 -0.46
CA LEU A 152 -7.21 -8.25 0.59
C LEU A 152 -6.29 -8.16 1.82
N VAL A 153 -4.98 -8.00 1.60
CA VAL A 153 -4.00 -7.93 2.70
C VAL A 153 -4.09 -6.62 3.46
N PHE A 154 -4.14 -5.48 2.77
CA PHE A 154 -4.18 -4.14 3.39
C PHE A 154 -5.59 -3.70 3.81
N GLY A 155 -6.62 -4.45 3.44
CA GLY A 155 -7.99 -4.30 3.89
C GLY A 155 -8.32 -5.33 4.97
N PRO A 156 -9.16 -6.34 4.67
CA PRO A 156 -9.73 -7.23 5.67
C PRO A 156 -8.70 -7.96 6.56
N ILE A 157 -7.57 -8.42 5.99
CA ILE A 157 -6.56 -9.16 6.75
C ILE A 157 -5.84 -8.24 7.74
N LEU A 158 -5.36 -7.08 7.31
CA LEU A 158 -4.68 -6.12 8.18
C LEU A 158 -5.65 -5.58 9.24
N PHE A 159 -6.84 -5.10 8.82
CA PHE A 159 -7.82 -4.53 9.74
C PHE A 159 -8.29 -5.56 10.77
N GLY A 160 -8.67 -6.75 10.33
CA GLY A 160 -9.10 -7.83 11.22
C GLY A 160 -8.00 -8.26 12.18
N GLY A 161 -6.78 -8.43 11.68
CA GLY A 161 -5.62 -8.83 12.48
C GLY A 161 -5.25 -7.81 13.54
N VAL A 162 -5.14 -6.51 13.17
CA VAL A 162 -4.81 -5.43 14.12
C VAL A 162 -5.93 -5.25 15.15
N TYR A 163 -7.19 -5.26 14.73
CA TYR A 163 -8.30 -5.15 15.66
C TYR A 163 -8.33 -6.32 16.64
N TRP A 164 -8.14 -7.56 16.15
CA TRP A 164 -8.09 -8.74 17.01
C TRP A 164 -6.98 -8.66 18.05
N VAL A 165 -5.74 -8.35 17.67
CA VAL A 165 -4.63 -8.31 18.63
C VAL A 165 -4.78 -7.22 19.68
N MET A 166 -5.53 -6.17 19.37
CA MET A 166 -5.81 -5.09 20.30
C MET A 166 -6.98 -5.38 21.24
N THR A 167 -8.07 -6.00 20.75
CA THR A 167 -9.35 -6.10 21.47
C THR A 167 -9.81 -7.51 21.76
N GLN A 168 -9.20 -8.52 21.15
CA GLN A 168 -9.60 -9.95 21.20
C GLN A 168 -11.07 -10.17 20.76
N SER A 169 -11.57 -9.33 19.87
CA SER A 169 -12.92 -9.41 19.33
C SER A 169 -12.94 -9.14 17.83
N PHE A 170 -14.05 -9.47 17.16
CA PHE A 170 -14.32 -9.07 15.79
C PHE A 170 -15.34 -7.94 15.77
N SER A 171 -15.26 -7.08 14.78
CA SER A 171 -16.19 -5.97 14.59
C SER A 171 -16.63 -5.90 13.15
N GLN A 172 -17.94 -5.81 12.93
CA GLN A 172 -18.53 -5.58 11.61
C GLN A 172 -18.12 -4.21 11.07
N ASP A 173 -18.04 -3.19 11.92
CA ASP A 173 -17.65 -1.84 11.52
C ASP A 173 -16.22 -1.81 11.02
N VAL A 174 -15.30 -2.54 11.67
CA VAL A 174 -13.90 -2.68 11.22
C VAL A 174 -13.84 -3.37 9.87
N PHE A 175 -14.67 -4.38 9.63
CA PHE A 175 -14.74 -5.04 8.33
C PHE A 175 -15.26 -4.06 7.25
N LEU A 176 -16.33 -3.31 7.52
CA LEU A 176 -16.87 -2.30 6.59
C LEU A 176 -15.84 -1.19 6.31
N LEU A 177 -15.17 -0.67 7.35
CA LEU A 177 -14.08 0.29 7.20
C LEU A 177 -12.95 -0.26 6.32
N SER A 178 -12.61 -1.54 6.48
CA SER A 178 -11.55 -2.18 5.69
C SER A 178 -11.90 -2.21 4.20
N ILE A 179 -13.15 -2.52 3.85
CA ILE A 179 -13.63 -2.57 2.45
C ILE A 179 -13.66 -1.17 1.82
N ILE A 180 -14.04 -0.15 2.59
CA ILE A 180 -14.03 1.24 2.12
C ILE A 180 -12.58 1.71 1.91
N HIS A 181 -11.73 1.52 2.92
CA HIS A 181 -10.34 1.99 2.89
C HIS A 181 -9.52 1.31 1.78
N VAL A 182 -9.75 0.02 1.55
CA VAL A 182 -9.00 -0.74 0.56
C VAL A 182 -9.17 -0.23 -0.86
N MET A 183 -10.28 0.44 -1.20
CA MET A 183 -10.48 1.05 -2.51
C MET A 183 -9.41 2.11 -2.80
N PHE A 184 -8.98 2.87 -1.79
CA PHE A 184 -7.90 3.86 -1.92
C PHE A 184 -6.52 3.21 -2.05
N THR A 185 -6.30 2.08 -1.39
CA THR A 185 -5.09 1.27 -1.56
C THR A 185 -5.02 0.67 -2.97
N ILE A 186 -6.12 0.11 -3.46
CA ILE A 186 -6.22 -0.40 -4.84
C ILE A 186 -6.01 0.75 -5.84
N GLY A 187 -6.57 1.94 -5.59
CA GLY A 187 -6.38 3.12 -6.43
C GLY A 187 -4.92 3.55 -6.53
N LEU A 188 -4.15 3.48 -5.43
CA LEU A 188 -2.71 3.74 -5.44
C LEU A 188 -1.96 2.74 -6.33
N LEU A 189 -2.25 1.45 -6.23
CA LEU A 189 -1.62 0.43 -7.06
C LEU A 189 -2.05 0.53 -8.52
N TYR A 190 -3.32 0.84 -8.75
CA TYR A 190 -3.86 1.07 -10.07
C TYR A 190 -3.21 2.28 -10.76
N THR A 191 -2.87 3.32 -9.99
CA THR A 191 -2.08 4.45 -10.48
C THR A 191 -0.72 3.98 -11.02
N ASN A 192 0.00 3.16 -10.27
CA ASN A 192 1.28 2.60 -10.71
C ASN A 192 1.12 1.76 -11.99
N ALA A 193 0.12 0.88 -12.02
CA ALA A 193 -0.14 0.02 -13.18
C ALA A 193 -0.51 0.83 -14.44
N LEU A 194 -1.25 1.93 -14.29
CA LEU A 194 -1.61 2.78 -15.43
C LEU A 194 -0.44 3.63 -15.92
N LEU A 195 0.43 4.09 -15.02
CA LEU A 195 1.67 4.80 -15.39
C LEU A 195 2.62 3.88 -16.19
N ASP A 196 2.66 2.60 -15.86
CA ASP A 196 3.48 1.59 -16.53
C ASP A 196 2.75 0.85 -17.67
N PHE A 197 1.55 1.30 -18.08
CA PHE A 197 0.65 0.59 -19.02
C PHE A 197 1.35 0.10 -20.28
N ASP A 198 2.14 0.95 -20.96
CA ASP A 198 2.83 0.57 -22.20
C ASP A 198 3.95 -0.44 -21.95
N GLY A 199 4.69 -0.27 -20.84
CA GLY A 199 5.76 -1.17 -20.43
C GLY A 199 5.22 -2.55 -20.06
N ASP A 200 4.13 -2.60 -19.32
CA ASP A 200 3.45 -3.82 -18.92
C ASP A 200 2.86 -4.52 -20.15
N GLN A 201 2.26 -3.79 -21.08
CA GLN A 201 1.76 -4.34 -22.35
C GLN A 201 2.89 -4.93 -23.19
N ALA A 202 4.00 -4.21 -23.35
CA ALA A 202 5.16 -4.67 -24.13
C ALA A 202 5.85 -5.89 -23.50
N SER A 203 5.78 -6.04 -22.18
CA SER A 203 6.34 -7.18 -21.44
C SER A 203 5.35 -8.33 -21.23
N HIS A 204 4.13 -8.22 -21.78
CA HIS A 204 3.02 -9.17 -21.56
C HIS A 204 2.72 -9.41 -20.07
N LYS A 205 2.89 -8.38 -19.24
CA LYS A 205 2.57 -8.45 -17.82
C LYS A 205 1.10 -8.05 -17.63
N PRO A 206 0.23 -8.98 -17.23
CA PRO A 206 -1.16 -8.67 -16.98
C PRO A 206 -1.29 -7.82 -15.71
N THR A 207 -2.07 -6.74 -15.79
CA THR A 207 -2.47 -5.90 -14.65
C THR A 207 -3.94 -5.60 -14.74
N LEU A 208 -4.55 -5.08 -13.67
CA LEU A 208 -5.98 -4.76 -13.66
C LEU A 208 -6.32 -3.73 -14.76
N CYS A 209 -5.43 -2.74 -14.99
CA CYS A 209 -5.66 -1.74 -16.02
C CYS A 209 -5.53 -2.30 -17.45
N GLN A 210 -4.78 -3.38 -17.68
CA GLN A 210 -4.67 -4.06 -18.98
C GLN A 210 -5.97 -4.78 -19.42
N LYS A 211 -6.93 -4.95 -18.51
CA LYS A 211 -8.26 -5.47 -18.85
C LYS A 211 -9.11 -4.47 -19.64
N PHE A 212 -8.71 -3.20 -19.64
CA PHE A 212 -9.30 -2.17 -20.49
C PHE A 212 -8.61 -2.17 -21.87
N LYS A 213 -9.36 -1.82 -22.92
CA LYS A 213 -8.84 -1.87 -24.30
C LYS A 213 -7.68 -0.91 -24.56
N ASN A 214 -7.67 0.23 -23.88
CA ASN A 214 -6.68 1.29 -24.04
C ASN A 214 -6.58 2.12 -22.74
N LYS A 215 -5.62 3.04 -22.70
CA LYS A 215 -5.36 3.92 -21.56
C LYS A 215 -6.52 4.85 -21.23
N GLU A 216 -7.23 5.36 -22.24
CA GLU A 216 -8.38 6.25 -22.05
C GLU A 216 -9.48 5.50 -21.30
N ASN A 217 -9.79 4.27 -21.75
CA ASN A 217 -10.76 3.43 -21.05
C ASN A 217 -10.28 3.02 -19.66
N ALA A 218 -8.98 2.80 -19.49
CA ALA A 218 -8.39 2.48 -18.18
C ALA A 218 -8.53 3.65 -17.17
N LEU A 219 -8.59 4.90 -17.63
CA LEU A 219 -8.91 6.03 -16.74
C LEU A 219 -10.27 5.89 -16.05
N ALA A 220 -11.26 5.26 -16.69
CA ALA A 220 -12.56 4.99 -16.07
C ALA A 220 -12.44 4.06 -14.85
N GLY A 221 -11.40 3.23 -14.79
CA GLY A 221 -11.12 2.38 -13.64
C GLY A 221 -10.96 3.17 -12.33
N PHE A 222 -10.40 4.38 -12.36
CA PHE A 222 -10.34 5.25 -11.19
C PHE A 222 -11.71 5.67 -10.71
N GLY A 223 -12.59 6.08 -11.67
CA GLY A 223 -13.98 6.43 -11.36
C GLY A 223 -14.73 5.28 -10.68
N ILE A 224 -14.51 4.05 -11.14
CA ILE A 224 -15.08 2.85 -10.55
C ILE A 224 -14.50 2.62 -9.14
N ILE A 225 -13.18 2.59 -8.99
CA ILE A 225 -12.50 2.29 -7.72
C ILE A 225 -12.88 3.33 -6.65
N TYR A 226 -12.66 4.62 -6.92
CA TYR A 226 -12.97 5.67 -5.95
C TYR A 226 -14.47 5.89 -5.78
N GLY A 227 -15.26 5.69 -6.85
CA GLY A 227 -16.73 5.73 -6.79
C GLY A 227 -17.29 4.66 -5.86
N ILE A 228 -16.76 3.43 -5.89
CA ILE A 228 -17.14 2.38 -4.93
C ILE A 228 -16.72 2.79 -3.52
N GLY A 229 -15.47 3.27 -3.32
CA GLY A 229 -14.99 3.68 -2.00
C GLY A 229 -15.84 4.77 -1.35
N TYR A 230 -16.06 5.87 -2.07
CA TYR A 230 -16.91 6.97 -1.57
C TYR A 230 -18.39 6.56 -1.49
N GLY A 231 -18.90 5.80 -2.45
CA GLY A 231 -20.27 5.31 -2.45
C GLY A 231 -20.58 4.41 -1.25
N LEU A 232 -19.67 3.48 -0.92
CA LEU A 232 -19.80 2.65 0.28
C LEU A 232 -19.74 3.50 1.56
N LEU A 233 -18.86 4.50 1.62
CA LEU A 233 -18.78 5.40 2.76
C LEU A 233 -20.11 6.12 2.97
N ILE A 234 -20.64 6.74 1.92
CA ILE A 234 -21.92 7.46 1.93
C ILE A 234 -23.05 6.50 2.35
N TYR A 235 -23.13 5.33 1.71
CA TYR A 235 -24.14 4.32 2.02
C TYR A 235 -24.11 3.93 3.51
N ASN A 236 -22.94 3.64 4.08
CA ASN A 236 -22.83 3.23 5.48
C ASN A 236 -23.20 4.35 6.46
N VAL A 237 -22.95 5.62 6.11
CA VAL A 237 -23.42 6.77 6.92
C VAL A 237 -24.93 6.91 6.86
N PHE A 238 -25.54 6.88 5.67
CA PHE A 238 -26.99 7.01 5.52
C PHE A 238 -27.77 5.81 6.06
N SER A 239 -27.19 4.62 6.06
CA SER A 239 -27.77 3.41 6.65
C SER A 239 -27.60 3.33 8.17
N GLY A 240 -26.92 4.29 8.80
CA GLY A 240 -26.73 4.36 10.25
C GLY A 240 -25.66 3.42 10.80
N PHE A 241 -24.89 2.73 9.95
CA PHE A 241 -23.72 1.94 10.40
C PHE A 241 -22.59 2.84 10.90
N PHE A 242 -22.38 3.99 10.23
CA PHE A 242 -21.38 4.98 10.64
C PHE A 242 -22.05 6.29 11.00
N SER A 243 -21.47 7.02 11.96
CA SER A 243 -21.93 8.36 12.31
C SER A 243 -21.72 9.37 11.18
N ALA A 244 -22.44 10.48 11.20
CA ALA A 244 -22.30 11.55 10.22
C ALA A 244 -20.89 12.15 10.15
N PHE A 245 -20.06 11.99 11.19
CA PHE A 245 -18.68 12.49 11.18
C PHE A 245 -17.83 11.87 10.07
N TYR A 246 -18.14 10.64 9.63
CA TYR A 246 -17.38 9.98 8.56
C TYR A 246 -17.48 10.70 7.20
N ILE A 247 -18.49 11.58 7.01
CA ILE A 247 -18.62 12.43 5.81
C ILE A 247 -17.40 13.34 5.62
N ILE A 248 -16.65 13.66 6.70
CA ILE A 248 -15.42 14.47 6.59
C ILE A 248 -14.41 13.86 5.62
N ALA A 249 -14.39 12.54 5.45
CA ALA A 249 -13.49 11.87 4.50
C ALA A 249 -13.81 12.23 3.03
N LEU A 250 -15.02 12.73 2.72
CA LEU A 250 -15.35 13.26 1.39
C LEU A 250 -14.55 14.52 1.02
N LEU A 251 -13.91 15.18 1.99
CA LEU A 251 -12.99 16.29 1.71
C LEU A 251 -11.78 15.86 0.85
N THR A 252 -11.55 14.57 0.71
CA THR A 252 -10.54 14.03 -0.20
C THR A 252 -11.01 13.90 -1.65
N THR A 253 -12.29 14.09 -1.94
CA THR A 253 -12.82 13.98 -3.32
C THR A 253 -12.11 14.90 -4.33
N PRO A 254 -11.78 16.16 -4.01
CA PRO A 254 -11.02 17.01 -4.93
C PRO A 254 -9.65 16.42 -5.30
N LEU A 255 -8.98 15.74 -4.36
CA LEU A 255 -7.69 15.09 -4.63
C LEU A 255 -7.87 13.90 -5.59
N ALA A 256 -8.94 13.12 -5.43
CA ALA A 256 -9.25 12.01 -6.34
C ALA A 256 -9.53 12.52 -7.77
N VAL A 257 -10.32 13.58 -7.92
CA VAL A 257 -10.59 14.22 -9.22
C VAL A 257 -9.30 14.77 -9.84
N GLU A 258 -8.46 15.42 -9.03
CA GLU A 258 -7.19 15.97 -9.51
C GLU A 258 -6.21 14.88 -9.94
N LEU A 259 -6.14 13.75 -9.22
CA LEU A 259 -5.35 12.59 -9.64
C LEU A 259 -5.83 12.07 -11.00
N ILE A 260 -7.13 11.89 -11.20
CA ILE A 260 -7.68 11.44 -12.49
C ILE A 260 -7.32 12.40 -13.63
N ASN A 261 -7.46 13.71 -13.40
CA ASN A 261 -7.08 14.75 -14.38
C ASN A 261 -5.57 14.71 -14.67
N SER A 262 -4.75 14.58 -13.63
CA SER A 262 -3.30 14.45 -13.74
C SER A 262 -2.90 13.21 -14.55
N MET A 263 -3.57 12.08 -14.35
CA MET A 263 -3.36 10.85 -15.14
C MET A 263 -3.79 11.01 -16.60
N SER A 264 -4.88 11.72 -16.86
CA SER A 264 -5.30 12.05 -18.22
C SER A 264 -4.25 12.91 -18.96
N LEU A 265 -3.64 13.87 -18.27
CA LEU A 265 -2.54 14.65 -18.83
C LEU A 265 -1.31 13.80 -19.12
N PHE A 266 -0.96 12.86 -18.24
CA PHE A 266 0.17 11.94 -18.44
C PHE A 266 -0.02 11.03 -19.65
N ASN A 267 -1.24 10.59 -19.92
CA ASN A 267 -1.52 9.78 -21.11
C ASN A 267 -1.25 10.54 -22.42
N LYS A 268 -1.38 11.88 -22.41
CA LYS A 268 -1.11 12.76 -23.55
C LYS A 268 0.37 13.13 -23.64
N ASP A 269 0.98 13.43 -22.52
CA ASP A 269 2.39 13.80 -22.40
C ASP A 269 2.97 13.26 -21.09
N LYS A 270 3.89 12.29 -21.21
CA LYS A 270 4.54 11.61 -20.07
C LYS A 270 5.42 12.56 -19.25
N ASN A 271 5.91 13.64 -19.84
CA ASN A 271 6.73 14.64 -19.15
C ASN A 271 5.90 15.73 -18.48
N SER A 272 4.58 15.73 -18.67
CA SER A 272 3.70 16.72 -18.07
C SER A 272 3.75 16.64 -16.54
N ILE A 273 3.96 17.77 -15.89
CA ILE A 273 3.89 17.94 -14.44
C ILE A 273 2.79 18.94 -14.16
N PRO A 274 1.66 18.53 -13.53
CA PRO A 274 0.59 19.45 -13.15
C PRO A 274 1.08 20.51 -12.17
N HIS A 275 0.34 21.62 -12.06
CA HIS A 275 0.64 22.62 -11.06
C HIS A 275 0.48 22.05 -9.65
N LYS A 276 1.56 22.13 -8.86
CA LYS A 276 1.60 21.62 -7.48
C LYS A 276 0.74 22.47 -6.56
N ARG A 277 -0.26 21.89 -5.94
CA ARG A 277 -1.11 22.54 -4.95
C ARG A 277 -0.65 22.24 -3.52
N PHE A 278 -1.16 22.98 -2.54
CA PHE A 278 -0.76 22.79 -1.13
C PHE A 278 -1.18 21.40 -0.59
N TRP A 279 -2.30 20.86 -1.07
CA TRP A 279 -2.81 19.54 -0.66
C TRP A 279 -2.15 18.36 -1.37
N ASP A 280 -1.35 18.60 -2.40
CA ASP A 280 -0.56 17.54 -3.03
C ASP A 280 0.60 17.07 -2.16
N LYS A 281 0.97 17.84 -1.12
CA LYS A 281 2.07 17.52 -0.20
C LYS A 281 1.70 16.32 0.70
N PRO A 282 2.70 15.58 1.25
CA PRO A 282 4.15 15.80 1.09
C PRO A 282 4.72 15.22 -0.21
N PHE A 283 5.82 15.85 -0.68
CA PHE A 283 6.63 15.34 -1.80
C PHE A 283 8.08 15.23 -1.31
N GLU A 284 8.50 14.03 -0.95
CA GLU A 284 9.85 13.79 -0.50
C GLU A 284 10.83 13.90 -1.68
N HIS A 285 12.00 14.52 -1.44
CA HIS A 285 13.08 14.68 -2.43
C HIS A 285 12.63 15.30 -3.77
N TRP A 286 11.54 16.11 -3.76
CA TRP A 286 10.98 16.66 -4.98
C TRP A 286 11.98 17.54 -5.75
N ASP A 287 12.79 18.32 -5.04
CA ASP A 287 13.75 19.20 -5.69
C ASP A 287 14.85 18.46 -6.47
N GLU A 288 15.14 17.23 -6.10
CA GLU A 288 16.05 16.33 -6.80
C GLU A 288 15.38 15.64 -7.99
N ILE A 289 14.08 15.38 -7.89
CA ILE A 289 13.31 14.57 -8.85
C ILE A 289 12.69 15.43 -9.96
N LYS A 290 12.28 16.68 -9.66
CA LYS A 290 11.47 17.53 -10.56
C LYS A 290 12.06 17.79 -11.96
N ASN A 291 13.39 17.67 -12.09
CA ASN A 291 14.11 17.89 -13.34
C ASN A 291 14.56 16.57 -14.02
N THR A 292 14.06 15.43 -13.56
CA THR A 292 14.40 14.12 -14.13
C THR A 292 13.29 13.62 -15.06
N ASP A 293 13.60 12.63 -15.88
CA ASP A 293 12.68 11.95 -16.79
C ASP A 293 11.56 11.19 -16.07
N ILE A 294 11.72 10.92 -14.76
CA ILE A 294 10.72 10.25 -13.91
C ILE A 294 9.84 11.22 -13.12
N ALA A 295 10.02 12.53 -13.27
CA ALA A 295 9.30 13.53 -12.47
C ALA A 295 7.77 13.41 -12.64
N GLY A 296 7.30 13.28 -13.87
CA GLY A 296 5.87 13.12 -14.18
C GLY A 296 5.27 11.84 -13.55
N PHE A 297 6.04 10.74 -13.58
CA PHE A 297 5.65 9.47 -12.93
C PHE A 297 5.58 9.63 -11.40
N ARG A 298 6.65 10.14 -10.79
CA ARG A 298 6.74 10.30 -9.32
C ARG A 298 5.71 11.25 -8.77
N PHE A 299 5.40 12.33 -9.49
CA PHE A 299 4.35 13.27 -9.09
C PHE A 299 3.02 12.57 -8.83
N ARG A 300 2.59 11.72 -9.77
CA ARG A 300 1.31 11.01 -9.69
C ARG A 300 1.29 9.92 -8.64
N MET A 301 2.43 9.24 -8.44
CA MET A 301 2.57 8.29 -7.35
C MET A 301 2.44 8.98 -5.98
N TYR A 302 3.01 10.18 -5.82
CA TYR A 302 2.81 10.99 -4.61
C TYR A 302 1.35 11.43 -4.45
N GLN A 303 0.68 11.89 -5.51
CA GLN A 303 -0.73 12.26 -5.44
C GLN A 303 -1.60 11.06 -4.99
N ALA A 304 -1.41 9.87 -5.57
CA ALA A 304 -2.16 8.68 -5.21
C ALA A 304 -1.91 8.25 -3.75
N ARG A 305 -0.64 8.26 -3.32
CA ARG A 305 -0.26 7.97 -1.93
C ARG A 305 -0.87 8.99 -0.96
N ASN A 306 -0.80 10.26 -1.30
CA ASN A 306 -1.31 11.34 -0.45
C ASN A 306 -2.85 11.31 -0.37
N LEU A 307 -3.53 10.92 -1.45
CA LEU A 307 -4.97 10.68 -1.41
C LEU A 307 -5.33 9.57 -0.39
N GLN A 308 -4.65 8.42 -0.42
CA GLN A 308 -4.85 7.36 0.58
C GLN A 308 -4.52 7.85 1.99
N MET A 309 -3.43 8.56 2.17
CA MET A 309 -3.00 9.14 3.45
C MET A 309 -4.07 10.07 4.03
N TYR A 310 -4.52 11.07 3.26
CA TYR A 310 -5.53 12.02 3.74
C TYR A 310 -6.86 11.35 4.01
N PHE A 311 -7.27 10.40 3.17
CA PHE A 311 -8.48 9.63 3.41
C PHE A 311 -8.40 8.88 4.75
N SER A 312 -7.28 8.22 5.03
CA SER A 312 -7.04 7.53 6.31
C SER A 312 -7.03 8.48 7.51
N ILE A 313 -6.40 9.65 7.35
CA ILE A 313 -6.37 10.69 8.40
C ILE A 313 -7.79 11.18 8.70
N PHE A 314 -8.60 11.50 7.67
CA PHE A 314 -9.97 11.95 7.88
C PHE A 314 -10.88 10.86 8.45
N LEU A 315 -10.70 9.59 8.07
CA LEU A 315 -11.39 8.48 8.75
C LEU A 315 -11.01 8.40 10.23
N SER A 316 -9.72 8.52 10.54
CA SER A 316 -9.25 8.52 11.94
C SER A 316 -9.81 9.71 12.73
N ILE A 317 -9.87 10.90 12.14
CA ILE A 317 -10.51 12.07 12.74
C ILE A 317 -11.99 11.82 12.97
N ALA A 318 -12.70 11.22 12.00
CA ALA A 318 -14.12 10.89 12.14
C ALA A 318 -14.37 9.94 13.32
N ILE A 319 -13.53 8.92 13.48
CA ILE A 319 -13.56 7.99 14.60
C ILE A 319 -13.36 8.76 15.93
N ILE A 320 -12.35 9.62 16.02
CA ILE A 320 -12.07 10.42 17.22
C ILE A 320 -13.28 11.32 17.57
N LEU A 321 -13.86 11.99 16.58
CA LEU A 321 -15.02 12.87 16.78
C LEU A 321 -16.24 12.08 17.24
N GLN A 322 -16.48 10.92 16.66
CA GLN A 322 -17.56 10.04 17.07
C GLN A 322 -17.47 9.72 18.56
N TYR A 323 -16.29 9.25 19.04
CA TYR A 323 -16.15 8.81 20.43
C TYR A 323 -15.99 9.95 21.44
N LYS A 324 -15.54 11.14 21.04
CA LYS A 324 -15.43 12.29 21.96
C LYS A 324 -16.69 13.13 22.09
N LEU A 325 -17.53 13.14 21.06
CA LEU A 325 -18.70 14.02 21.01
C LEU A 325 -20.02 13.27 21.13
N TRP A 326 -20.01 11.95 20.96
CA TRP A 326 -21.24 11.13 20.99
C TRP A 326 -21.32 10.21 22.20
N TYR A 327 -20.19 9.87 22.80
CA TYR A 327 -20.06 9.11 24.05
C TYR A 327 -19.32 9.95 25.12
#